data_0dddca342369fa263f64a8650ae6c02d
#
_entry.id   0dddca342369fa263f64a8650ae6c02d
#
_cell.length_a   1.000
_cell.length_b   1.000
_cell.length_c   1.000
_cell.angle_alpha   90.00
_cell.angle_beta   90.00
_cell.angle_gamma   90.00
#
_symmetry.space_group_name_H-M   'P 1'
#
loop_
_entity.id
_entity.type
_entity.pdbx_description
1 polymer ?
#
loop_
_entity_poly.entity_id
_entity_poly.type
_entity_poly.pdbx_seq_one_letter_code
_entity_poly.pdbx_strand_id
1 'polypeptide(L)'
;MGEREIVFGRVRFVFRSSDITRENVDAIVNAANSHLKHGGGVAGAIVRAGGYEIQAESDEYVAKHGPVPPGGVAVTGAGKLPAKFVIHTVGPIGDSPSSDEVLRNCLLNIFETAKQLSIKSIALPLVGTGIFGYPLERFVNVVKEFIKEYFTNYVGPLETVIFCDIDPSKIKKLREALEQIIQS
;
A
#
# COMPACT_ATOMS: atom_id res chain seq x y z
N MET A 1 20.40 9.10 0.18
CA MET A 1 19.76 10.36 -0.13
C MET A 1 18.35 10.39 0.43
N GLY A 2 18.02 11.48 1.04
CA GLY A 2 16.87 11.58 1.87
C GLY A 2 15.52 11.43 1.21
N GLU A 3 14.51 11.53 2.01
CA GLU A 3 13.15 11.46 1.54
C GLU A 3 12.77 12.71 0.77
N ARG A 4 11.82 12.55 -0.12
CA ARG A 4 11.23 13.63 -0.90
C ARG A 4 9.74 13.64 -0.62
N GLU A 5 9.15 14.82 -0.65
CA GLU A 5 7.72 14.94 -0.43
C GLU A 5 7.06 15.87 -1.44
N ILE A 6 5.79 15.59 -1.69
CA ILE A 6 4.94 16.34 -2.60
C ILE A 6 3.62 16.56 -1.87
N VAL A 7 3.12 17.78 -1.88
CA VAL A 7 1.79 18.07 -1.33
C VAL A 7 0.79 18.13 -2.48
N PHE A 8 -0.24 17.32 -2.39
CA PHE A 8 -1.33 17.32 -3.37
C PHE A 8 -2.66 17.42 -2.61
N GLY A 9 -3.39 18.47 -2.88
CA GLY A 9 -4.56 18.79 -2.08
C GLY A 9 -4.12 19.09 -0.64
N ARG A 10 -4.66 18.34 0.31
CA ARG A 10 -4.34 18.50 1.74
C ARG A 10 -3.40 17.43 2.24
N VAL A 11 -2.96 16.52 1.38
CA VAL A 11 -2.23 15.32 1.78
C VAL A 11 -0.79 15.43 1.34
N ARG A 12 0.11 15.07 2.24
CA ARG A 12 1.54 15.03 1.98
C ARG A 12 1.94 13.62 1.55
N PHE A 13 2.53 13.52 0.37
CA PHE A 13 3.03 12.26 -0.18
C PHE A 13 4.55 12.22 -0.04
N VAL A 14 5.05 11.20 0.63
CA VAL A 14 6.47 11.00 0.92
C VAL A 14 6.97 9.80 0.13
N PHE A 15 8.14 9.90 -0.45
CA PHE A 15 8.76 8.85 -1.25
C PHE A 15 10.06 8.45 -0.58
N ARG A 16 10.13 7.22 -0.10
CA ARG A 16 11.24 6.80 0.75
C ARG A 16 11.76 5.43 0.34
N SER A 17 13.07 5.32 0.15
CA SER A 17 13.71 4.02 0.01
C SER A 17 13.96 3.50 1.42
N SER A 18 13.14 2.56 1.88
CA SER A 18 13.17 2.10 3.27
C SER A 18 12.49 0.76 3.43
N ASP A 19 12.64 0.20 4.62
CA ASP A 19 11.97 -1.01 5.07
C ASP A 19 10.62 -0.62 5.68
N ILE A 20 9.53 -1.06 5.05
CA ILE A 20 8.17 -0.71 5.50
C ILE A 20 7.88 -1.14 6.93
N THR A 21 8.54 -2.20 7.42
CA THR A 21 8.33 -2.68 8.80
C THR A 21 8.86 -1.73 9.86
N ARG A 22 9.63 -0.73 9.47
CA ARG A 22 10.19 0.28 10.36
C ARG A 22 9.47 1.62 10.28
N GLU A 23 8.50 1.75 9.39
CA GLU A 23 7.75 2.99 9.24
C GLU A 23 6.85 3.21 10.45
N ASN A 24 7.01 4.37 11.09
CA ASN A 24 6.20 4.75 12.24
C ASN A 24 4.97 5.50 11.75
N VAL A 25 3.92 4.77 11.49
CA VAL A 25 2.67 5.28 10.89
C VAL A 25 1.48 4.58 11.56
N ASP A 26 0.28 5.10 11.31
CA ASP A 26 -0.92 4.46 11.85
C ASP A 26 -1.20 3.11 11.20
N ALA A 27 -0.98 3.00 9.90
CA ALA A 27 -1.17 1.73 9.20
C ALA A 27 -0.10 1.51 8.15
N ILE A 28 0.29 0.25 7.97
CA ILE A 28 1.10 -0.15 6.81
C ILE A 28 0.24 -1.04 5.93
N VAL A 29 0.53 -1.03 4.63
CA VAL A 29 -0.13 -1.89 3.65
C VAL A 29 0.76 -3.08 3.34
N ASN A 30 0.15 -4.26 3.34
CA ASN A 30 0.83 -5.50 2.97
C ASN A 30 0.38 -5.94 1.57
N ALA A 31 1.32 -6.32 0.74
CA ALA A 31 1.05 -6.97 -0.55
C ALA A 31 0.84 -8.46 -0.28
N ALA A 32 -0.41 -8.86 -0.15
CA ALA A 32 -0.81 -10.19 0.29
C ALA A 32 -1.26 -11.08 -0.86
N ASN A 33 -1.39 -12.37 -0.60
CA ASN A 33 -2.13 -13.29 -1.47
C ASN A 33 -3.55 -13.47 -0.92
N SER A 34 -4.42 -14.11 -1.72
CA SER A 34 -5.85 -14.23 -1.38
C SER A 34 -6.13 -14.95 -0.07
N HIS A 35 -5.33 -15.93 0.30
CA HIS A 35 -5.51 -16.69 1.54
C HIS A 35 -4.79 -16.06 2.73
N LEU A 36 -4.17 -14.90 2.54
CA LEU A 36 -3.42 -14.18 3.57
C LEU A 36 -2.36 -15.05 4.26
N LYS A 37 -1.66 -15.85 3.46
CA LYS A 37 -0.51 -16.66 3.94
C LYS A 37 0.77 -15.90 3.66
N HIS A 38 1.39 -15.40 4.70
CA HIS A 38 2.50 -14.44 4.62
C HIS A 38 3.85 -15.17 4.67
N GLY A 39 4.18 -15.82 3.55
CA GLY A 39 5.37 -16.67 3.50
C GLY A 39 6.66 -15.99 3.07
N GLY A 40 6.59 -15.00 2.18
CA GLY A 40 7.79 -14.38 1.63
C GLY A 40 7.58 -12.93 1.24
N GLY A 41 8.64 -12.29 0.70
CA GLY A 41 8.59 -10.90 0.29
C GLY A 41 8.22 -9.95 1.42
N VAL A 42 7.48 -8.90 1.09
CA VAL A 42 6.98 -7.92 2.07
C VAL A 42 6.13 -8.60 3.13
N ALA A 43 5.25 -9.51 2.73
CA ALA A 43 4.36 -10.21 3.66
C ALA A 43 5.14 -10.98 4.72
N GLY A 44 6.16 -11.73 4.30
CA GLY A 44 7.02 -12.47 5.23
C GLY A 44 7.78 -11.55 6.17
N ALA A 45 8.28 -10.43 5.65
CA ALA A 45 9.01 -9.45 6.45
C ALA A 45 8.10 -8.84 7.54
N ILE A 46 6.84 -8.56 7.19
CA ILE A 46 5.86 -8.00 8.13
C ILE A 46 5.61 -8.99 9.28
N VAL A 47 5.42 -10.27 9.00
CA VAL A 47 5.19 -11.27 10.05
C VAL A 47 6.44 -11.49 10.89
N ARG A 48 7.62 -11.53 10.27
CA ARG A 48 8.87 -11.67 11.04
C ARG A 48 9.09 -10.51 12.01
N ALA A 49 8.80 -9.29 11.59
CA ALA A 49 8.98 -8.11 12.43
C ALA A 49 7.83 -7.93 13.43
N GLY A 50 6.60 -8.18 13.01
CA GLY A 50 5.42 -7.93 13.83
C GLY A 50 4.97 -9.08 14.72
N GLY A 51 5.35 -10.30 14.38
CA GLY A 51 5.01 -11.48 15.16
C GLY A 51 3.92 -12.34 14.53
N TYR A 52 3.81 -13.56 15.04
CA TYR A 52 2.87 -14.56 14.53
C TYR A 52 1.40 -14.14 14.69
N GLU A 53 1.11 -13.26 15.62
CA GLU A 53 -0.26 -12.79 15.84
C GLU A 53 -0.88 -12.16 14.59
N ILE A 54 -0.05 -11.57 13.71
CA ILE A 54 -0.53 -11.04 12.43
C ILE A 54 -1.02 -12.19 11.54
N GLN A 55 -0.28 -13.29 11.48
CA GLN A 55 -0.72 -14.47 10.73
C GLN A 55 -1.96 -15.09 11.35
N ALA A 56 -2.03 -15.18 12.67
CA ALA A 56 -3.17 -15.75 13.35
C ALA A 56 -4.46 -14.97 13.10
N GLU A 57 -4.39 -13.64 13.15
CA GLU A 57 -5.54 -12.78 12.83
C GLU A 57 -5.92 -12.88 11.35
N SER A 58 -4.93 -13.02 10.47
CA SER A 58 -5.16 -13.23 9.03
C SER A 58 -5.90 -14.53 8.78
N ASP A 59 -5.48 -15.61 9.44
CA ASP A 59 -6.13 -16.92 9.32
C ASP A 59 -7.58 -16.86 9.85
N GLU A 60 -7.80 -16.15 10.94
CA GLU A 60 -9.15 -15.96 11.50
C GLU A 60 -10.04 -15.18 10.53
N TYR A 61 -9.49 -14.14 9.90
CA TYR A 61 -10.23 -13.36 8.91
C TYR A 61 -10.70 -14.26 7.75
N VAL A 62 -9.80 -15.05 7.19
CA VAL A 62 -10.12 -15.94 6.07
C VAL A 62 -11.13 -17.02 6.49
N ALA A 63 -11.00 -17.54 7.71
CA ALA A 63 -11.95 -18.51 8.22
C ALA A 63 -13.38 -17.96 8.32
N LYS A 64 -13.52 -16.67 8.65
CA LYS A 64 -14.83 -16.01 8.78
C LYS A 64 -15.38 -15.53 7.45
N HIS A 65 -14.54 -14.97 6.59
CA HIS A 65 -14.98 -14.22 5.40
C HIS A 65 -14.62 -14.88 4.09
N GLY A 66 -13.81 -15.96 4.13
CA GLY A 66 -13.27 -16.56 2.93
C GLY A 66 -12.06 -15.81 2.39
N PRO A 67 -11.46 -16.29 1.28
CA PRO A 67 -10.30 -15.64 0.67
C PRO A 67 -10.62 -14.20 0.23
N VAL A 68 -9.61 -13.35 0.29
CA VAL A 68 -9.72 -11.96 -0.17
C VAL A 68 -9.56 -11.97 -1.70
N PRO A 69 -10.51 -11.41 -2.45
CA PRO A 69 -10.39 -11.37 -3.92
C PRO A 69 -9.35 -10.33 -4.36
N PRO A 70 -8.83 -10.46 -5.59
CA PRO A 70 -7.96 -9.42 -6.16
C PRO A 70 -8.64 -8.05 -6.11
N GLY A 71 -7.90 -7.05 -5.66
CA GLY A 71 -8.43 -5.70 -5.44
C GLY A 71 -9.05 -5.49 -4.07
N GLY A 72 -9.26 -6.56 -3.31
CA GLY A 72 -9.84 -6.47 -1.98
C GLY A 72 -8.82 -6.18 -0.90
N VAL A 73 -9.32 -5.94 0.31
CA VAL A 73 -8.49 -5.68 1.50
C VAL A 73 -9.04 -6.41 2.72
N ALA A 74 -8.14 -6.65 3.67
CA ALA A 74 -8.50 -7.15 5.00
C ALA A 74 -7.62 -6.43 6.02
N VAL A 75 -8.15 -6.18 7.21
CA VAL A 75 -7.43 -5.44 8.24
C VAL A 75 -7.11 -6.35 9.42
N THR A 76 -5.88 -6.30 9.90
CA THR A 76 -5.47 -6.93 11.16
C THR A 76 -4.78 -5.89 12.04
N GLY A 77 -4.52 -6.25 13.28
CA GLY A 77 -3.60 -5.50 14.11
C GLY A 77 -2.17 -5.64 13.56
N ALA A 78 -1.27 -4.87 14.12
CA ALA A 78 0.10 -4.80 13.63
C ALA A 78 1.13 -5.49 14.55
N GLY A 79 0.69 -6.15 15.60
CA GLY A 79 1.60 -6.83 16.51
C GLY A 79 2.64 -5.90 17.10
N LYS A 80 3.90 -6.24 16.94
CA LYS A 80 5.03 -5.46 17.47
C LYS A 80 5.52 -4.37 16.54
N LEU A 81 4.91 -4.21 15.37
CA LEU A 81 5.30 -3.16 14.42
C LEU A 81 5.00 -1.76 15.00
N PRO A 82 5.75 -0.72 14.58
CA PRO A 82 5.46 0.66 14.99
C PRO A 82 4.27 1.23 14.21
N ALA A 83 3.18 0.49 14.16
CA ALA A 83 1.93 0.82 13.49
C ALA A 83 0.79 0.23 14.29
N LYS A 84 -0.44 0.71 14.06
CA LYS A 84 -1.63 0.21 14.73
C LYS A 84 -2.32 -0.88 13.93
N PHE A 85 -2.28 -0.78 12.60
CA PHE A 85 -3.00 -1.69 11.71
C PHE A 85 -2.12 -2.14 10.56
N VAL A 86 -2.41 -3.35 10.05
CA VAL A 86 -1.94 -3.79 8.74
C VAL A 86 -3.16 -3.90 7.84
N ILE A 87 -3.12 -3.22 6.70
CA ILE A 87 -4.13 -3.33 5.65
C ILE A 87 -3.55 -4.26 4.59
N HIS A 88 -4.08 -5.49 4.54
CA HIS A 88 -3.63 -6.49 3.57
C HIS A 88 -4.41 -6.30 2.28
N THR A 89 -3.72 -6.14 1.15
CA THR A 89 -4.37 -6.02 -0.16
C THR A 89 -3.86 -7.09 -1.10
N VAL A 90 -4.76 -7.60 -1.94
CA VAL A 90 -4.41 -8.60 -2.96
C VAL A 90 -4.28 -7.88 -4.28
N GLY A 91 -3.04 -7.61 -4.67
CA GLY A 91 -2.71 -6.81 -5.83
C GLY A 91 -2.74 -7.59 -7.14
N PRO A 92 -2.42 -6.90 -8.25
CA PRO A 92 -2.37 -7.53 -9.56
C PRO A 92 -1.22 -8.53 -9.66
N ILE A 93 -1.41 -9.54 -10.50
CA ILE A 93 -0.41 -10.56 -10.81
C ILE A 93 -0.13 -10.47 -12.31
N GLY A 94 1.13 -10.23 -12.67
CA GLY A 94 1.54 -10.14 -14.07
C GLY A 94 1.01 -8.88 -14.77
N ASP A 95 1.00 -8.93 -16.09
CA ASP A 95 0.62 -7.80 -16.92
C ASP A 95 -0.66 -8.05 -17.73
N SER A 96 -1.61 -8.75 -17.13
CA SER A 96 -2.88 -9.03 -17.81
C SER A 96 -3.66 -7.73 -18.08
N PRO A 97 -4.61 -7.75 -19.02
CA PRO A 97 -5.43 -6.56 -19.31
C PRO A 97 -6.19 -6.02 -18.09
N SER A 98 -6.55 -6.89 -17.13
CA SER A 98 -7.29 -6.49 -15.94
C SER A 98 -6.41 -6.01 -14.78
N SER A 99 -5.09 -6.11 -14.90
CA SER A 99 -4.18 -5.80 -13.79
C SER A 99 -4.29 -4.36 -13.30
N ASP A 100 -4.45 -3.41 -14.21
CA ASP A 100 -4.58 -1.99 -13.85
C ASP A 100 -5.85 -1.74 -13.03
N GLU A 101 -6.95 -2.38 -13.41
CA GLU A 101 -8.20 -2.24 -12.67
C GLU A 101 -8.08 -2.87 -11.28
N VAL A 102 -7.40 -4.01 -11.16
CA VAL A 102 -7.14 -4.63 -9.86
C VAL A 102 -6.36 -3.67 -8.97
N LEU A 103 -5.30 -3.04 -9.48
CA LEU A 103 -4.55 -2.06 -8.69
C LEU A 103 -5.40 -0.87 -8.30
N ARG A 104 -6.21 -0.35 -9.22
CA ARG A 104 -7.11 0.77 -8.92
C ARG A 104 -8.06 0.41 -7.78
N ASN A 105 -8.62 -0.79 -7.81
CA ASN A 105 -9.50 -1.26 -6.74
C ASN A 105 -8.76 -1.41 -5.40
N CYS A 106 -7.51 -1.90 -5.43
CA CYS A 106 -6.68 -1.95 -4.23
C CYS A 106 -6.53 -0.56 -3.61
N LEU A 107 -6.14 0.42 -4.44
CA LEU A 107 -5.92 1.79 -3.95
C LEU A 107 -7.21 2.38 -3.37
N LEU A 108 -8.32 2.22 -4.08
CA LEU A 108 -9.60 2.71 -3.58
C LEU A 108 -9.96 2.08 -2.24
N ASN A 109 -9.86 0.76 -2.14
CA ASN A 109 -10.21 0.05 -0.91
C ASN A 109 -9.25 0.37 0.23
N ILE A 110 -7.95 0.54 -0.06
CA ILE A 110 -6.98 0.96 0.95
C ILE A 110 -7.36 2.32 1.55
N PHE A 111 -7.61 3.31 0.71
CA PHE A 111 -7.85 4.67 1.19
C PHE A 111 -9.25 4.85 1.79
N GLU A 112 -10.26 4.12 1.29
CA GLU A 112 -11.56 4.09 1.93
C GLU A 112 -11.49 3.41 3.31
N THR A 113 -10.71 2.35 3.44
CA THR A 113 -10.46 1.69 4.73
C THR A 113 -9.73 2.64 5.68
N ALA A 114 -8.76 3.39 5.18
CA ALA A 114 -8.05 4.39 5.97
C ALA A 114 -9.02 5.43 6.56
N LYS A 115 -10.00 5.87 5.78
CA LYS A 115 -11.06 6.76 6.28
C LYS A 115 -11.86 6.11 7.40
N GLN A 116 -12.28 4.87 7.20
CA GLN A 116 -13.08 4.14 8.19
C GLN A 116 -12.32 3.96 9.50
N LEU A 117 -11.01 3.75 9.42
CA LEU A 117 -10.16 3.61 10.59
C LEU A 117 -9.75 4.94 11.21
N SER A 118 -10.08 6.05 10.58
CA SER A 118 -9.75 7.41 11.02
C SER A 118 -8.25 7.60 11.25
N ILE A 119 -7.42 7.00 10.41
CA ILE A 119 -5.96 7.11 10.53
C ILE A 119 -5.44 8.35 9.83
N LYS A 120 -4.30 8.85 10.30
CA LYS A 120 -3.67 10.07 9.79
C LYS A 120 -2.47 9.80 8.90
N SER A 121 -1.85 8.63 9.05
CA SER A 121 -0.65 8.27 8.29
C SER A 121 -0.70 6.82 7.83
N ILE A 122 -0.20 6.60 6.63
CA ILE A 122 -0.18 5.27 6.02
C ILE A 122 1.07 5.10 5.17
N ALA A 123 1.66 3.91 5.19
CA ALA A 123 2.78 3.56 4.32
C ALA A 123 2.39 2.41 3.40
N LEU A 124 2.74 2.51 2.13
CA LEU A 124 2.43 1.51 1.12
C LEU A 124 3.69 1.06 0.39
N PRO A 125 3.78 -0.25 0.09
CA PRO A 125 4.78 -0.71 -0.88
C PRO A 125 4.26 -0.48 -2.30
N LEU A 126 5.12 -0.72 -3.30
CA LEU A 126 4.70 -0.66 -4.70
C LEU A 126 4.05 -2.00 -5.08
N VAL A 127 2.79 -2.14 -4.70
CA VAL A 127 2.02 -3.39 -4.75
C VAL A 127 2.06 -4.01 -6.14
N GLY A 128 2.41 -5.30 -6.19
CA GLY A 128 2.42 -6.08 -7.43
C GLY A 128 3.72 -5.98 -8.24
N THR A 129 4.59 -5.01 -7.96
CA THR A 129 5.79 -4.77 -8.78
C THR A 129 6.99 -5.63 -8.41
N GLY A 130 6.89 -6.44 -7.36
CA GLY A 130 7.92 -7.39 -6.98
C GLY A 130 7.78 -8.71 -7.71
N ILE A 131 7.73 -9.80 -6.93
CA ILE A 131 7.66 -11.16 -7.49
C ILE A 131 6.39 -11.45 -8.29
N PHE A 132 5.32 -10.66 -8.08
CA PHE A 132 4.07 -10.85 -8.82
C PHE A 132 4.12 -10.34 -10.25
N GLY A 133 5.17 -9.59 -10.62
CA GLY A 133 5.46 -9.27 -12.00
C GLY A 133 4.58 -8.21 -12.67
N TYR A 134 3.85 -7.43 -11.90
CA TYR A 134 3.09 -6.30 -12.46
C TYR A 134 4.08 -5.21 -12.90
N PRO A 135 4.01 -4.71 -14.14
CA PRO A 135 4.99 -3.75 -14.64
C PRO A 135 4.99 -2.44 -13.85
N LEU A 136 6.18 -1.97 -13.49
CA LEU A 136 6.34 -0.72 -12.73
C LEU A 136 5.74 0.48 -13.46
N GLU A 137 5.89 0.55 -14.79
CA GLU A 137 5.32 1.67 -15.57
C GLU A 137 3.80 1.72 -15.46
N ARG A 138 3.16 0.56 -15.47
CA ARG A 138 1.71 0.48 -15.30
C ARG A 138 1.30 0.90 -13.89
N PHE A 139 2.04 0.41 -12.89
CA PHE A 139 1.83 0.80 -11.49
C PHE A 139 1.89 2.32 -11.35
N VAL A 140 2.94 2.93 -11.85
CA VAL A 140 3.17 4.38 -11.76
C VAL A 140 2.03 5.16 -12.40
N ASN A 141 1.59 4.74 -13.59
CA ASN A 141 0.50 5.42 -14.30
C ASN A 141 -0.83 5.31 -13.55
N VAL A 142 -1.15 4.13 -13.01
CA VAL A 142 -2.40 3.93 -12.28
C VAL A 142 -2.39 4.76 -10.98
N VAL A 143 -1.28 4.75 -10.25
CA VAL A 143 -1.17 5.54 -9.02
C VAL A 143 -1.31 7.03 -9.31
N LYS A 144 -0.64 7.51 -10.36
CA LYS A 144 -0.73 8.92 -10.77
C LYS A 144 -2.17 9.34 -11.04
N GLU A 145 -2.88 8.58 -11.85
CA GLU A 145 -4.27 8.87 -12.19
C GLU A 145 -5.18 8.77 -10.95
N PHE A 146 -4.96 7.75 -10.12
CA PHE A 146 -5.75 7.57 -8.91
C PHE A 146 -5.57 8.74 -7.95
N ILE A 147 -4.35 9.17 -7.69
CA ILE A 147 -4.08 10.27 -6.76
C ILE A 147 -4.72 11.55 -7.28
N LYS A 148 -4.60 11.82 -8.58
CA LYS A 148 -5.20 12.99 -9.18
C LYS A 148 -6.71 13.02 -9.00
N GLU A 149 -7.38 11.88 -9.18
CA GLU A 149 -8.84 11.80 -9.04
C GLU A 149 -9.29 11.81 -7.59
N TYR A 150 -8.64 11.03 -6.75
CA TYR A 150 -9.11 10.77 -5.39
C TYR A 150 -8.76 11.90 -4.42
N PHE A 151 -7.57 12.48 -4.54
CA PHE A 151 -7.07 13.43 -3.56
C PHE A 151 -7.25 14.90 -3.93
N THR A 152 -7.68 15.22 -5.15
CA THR A 152 -7.91 16.61 -5.55
C THR A 152 -8.88 17.33 -4.61
N ASN A 153 -9.98 16.67 -4.27
CA ASN A 153 -11.00 17.23 -3.37
C ASN A 153 -11.15 16.39 -2.11
N TYR A 154 -10.06 15.76 -1.68
CA TYR A 154 -10.10 14.86 -0.54
C TYR A 154 -10.46 15.58 0.75
N VAL A 155 -11.44 15.03 1.46
CA VAL A 155 -11.81 15.44 2.81
C VAL A 155 -11.82 14.19 3.68
N GLY A 156 -10.94 14.15 4.64
CA GLY A 156 -10.81 12.99 5.52
C GLY A 156 -9.66 13.18 6.49
N PRO A 157 -9.40 12.19 7.37
CA PRO A 157 -8.40 12.32 8.42
C PRO A 157 -6.95 12.16 7.94
N LEU A 158 -6.74 11.58 6.76
CA LEU A 158 -5.40 11.24 6.29
C LEU A 158 -4.57 12.49 5.98
N GLU A 159 -3.37 12.56 6.53
CA GLU A 159 -2.45 13.70 6.38
C GLU A 159 -1.20 13.32 5.61
N THR A 160 -0.73 12.08 5.76
CA THR A 160 0.54 11.64 5.18
C THR A 160 0.41 10.26 4.57
N VAL A 161 0.86 10.14 3.33
CA VAL A 161 0.97 8.89 2.59
C VAL A 161 2.43 8.67 2.23
N ILE A 162 2.99 7.55 2.65
CA ILE A 162 4.39 7.20 2.38
C ILE A 162 4.42 6.04 1.41
N PHE A 163 5.00 6.25 0.22
CA PHE A 163 5.35 5.16 -0.66
C PHE A 163 6.78 4.74 -0.38
N CYS A 164 6.99 3.46 -0.06
CA CYS A 164 8.32 2.97 0.26
C CYS A 164 8.62 1.65 -0.44
N ASP A 165 9.87 1.49 -0.78
CA ASP A 165 10.41 0.27 -1.38
C ASP A 165 11.90 0.23 -1.06
N ILE A 166 12.47 -0.96 -1.01
CA ILE A 166 13.91 -1.09 -0.78
C ILE A 166 14.74 -0.69 -2.01
N ASP A 167 14.11 -0.63 -3.18
CA ASP A 167 14.77 -0.24 -4.43
C ASP A 167 14.58 1.26 -4.67
N PRO A 168 15.65 2.07 -4.52
CA PRO A 168 15.51 3.52 -4.70
C PRO A 168 15.15 3.93 -6.12
N SER A 169 15.47 3.11 -7.14
CA SER A 169 15.13 3.45 -8.53
C SER A 169 13.63 3.39 -8.78
N LYS A 170 12.93 2.45 -8.15
CA LYS A 170 11.47 2.37 -8.25
C LYS A 170 10.80 3.58 -7.60
N ILE A 171 11.26 3.95 -6.42
CA ILE A 171 10.75 5.11 -5.68
C ILE A 171 10.98 6.40 -6.48
N LYS A 172 12.13 6.53 -7.11
CA LYS A 172 12.44 7.70 -7.93
C LYS A 172 11.48 7.84 -9.11
N LYS A 173 11.19 6.73 -9.81
CA LYS A 173 10.26 6.75 -10.94
C LYS A 173 8.86 7.15 -10.53
N LEU A 174 8.39 6.64 -9.40
CA LEU A 174 7.08 7.00 -8.88
C LEU A 174 7.03 8.48 -8.52
N ARG A 175 8.03 8.97 -7.79
CA ARG A 175 8.10 10.38 -7.40
C ARG A 175 8.08 11.29 -8.62
N GLU A 176 8.90 11.00 -9.63
CA GLU A 176 9.00 11.83 -10.83
C GLU A 176 7.66 11.90 -11.57
N ALA A 177 6.94 10.79 -11.63
CA ALA A 177 5.62 10.76 -12.26
C ALA A 177 4.60 11.61 -11.48
N LEU A 178 4.63 11.57 -10.15
CA LEU A 178 3.71 12.36 -9.33
C LEU A 178 4.06 13.84 -9.32
N GLU A 179 5.32 14.18 -9.47
CA GLU A 179 5.73 15.59 -9.65
C GLU A 179 5.06 16.22 -10.87
N GLN A 180 4.77 15.43 -11.90
CA GLN A 180 4.15 15.93 -13.13
C GLN A 180 2.71 16.43 -12.91
N ILE A 181 1.95 15.83 -12.00
CA ILE A 181 0.57 16.27 -11.78
C ILE A 181 0.48 17.60 -11.01
N ILE A 182 1.53 17.97 -10.31
CA ILE A 182 1.58 19.26 -9.60
C ILE A 182 1.90 20.39 -10.58
N GLN A 183 2.67 20.08 -11.62
CA GLN A 183 3.10 21.08 -12.61
C GLN A 183 2.04 21.34 -13.68
N SER A 184 1.04 20.48 -13.81
CA SER A 184 -0.02 20.66 -14.79
C SER A 184 -1.28 21.40 -14.21
#